data_13f3519104a41e148b74cd3c1ceb154d
#
_entry.id   13f3519104a41e148b74cd3c1ceb154d
#
_cell.length_a   1.000
_cell.length_b   1.000
_cell.length_c   1.000
_cell.angle_alpha   90.00
_cell.angle_beta   90.00
_cell.angle_gamma   90.00
#
_symmetry.space_group_name_H-M   'P 1'
#
loop_
_entity.id
_entity.type
_entity.pdbx_description
1 polymer ?
#
loop_
_entity_poly.entity_id
_entity_poly.type
_entity_poly.pdbx_seq_one_letter_code
_entity_poly.pdbx_strand_id
1 'polypeptide(L)'
;DSAAIDMVYYVVAHEMGHQWWAHQLTGANMQGATLLSETMAQYSALMVMEKMYGKKMMYKFLKYEMDNYLRSRGSERVKESPLLRVENQGYIHYRKGSVVMYYLKEMIGEQAVNSALKDMIDSLAYRQPPYPNAYMLVDRFNAVTPTL
;
A
#
# COMPACT_ATOMS: atom_id res chain seq x y z
N ASP A 1 7.72 26.17 7.81
CA ASP A 1 7.41 25.89 6.40
C ASP A 1 6.15 25.02 6.33
N SER A 2 5.00 25.64 6.03
CA SER A 2 3.69 24.96 6.01
C SER A 2 3.55 23.90 4.89
N ALA A 3 4.57 23.75 4.05
CA ALA A 3 4.58 22.83 2.92
C ALA A 3 5.22 21.47 3.26
N ALA A 4 6.03 21.39 4.31
CA ALA A 4 6.71 20.15 4.68
C ALA A 4 5.76 19.13 5.29
N ILE A 5 5.93 17.86 4.94
CA ILE A 5 5.31 16.73 5.64
C ILE A 5 6.25 16.21 6.71
N ASP A 6 5.72 15.60 7.77
CA ASP A 6 6.52 14.94 8.79
C ASP A 6 7.07 13.61 8.25
N MET A 7 8.23 13.72 7.59
CA MET A 7 8.89 12.56 6.98
C MET A 7 9.37 11.54 8.00
N VAL A 8 9.83 12.00 9.17
CA VAL A 8 10.32 11.09 10.21
C VAL A 8 9.18 10.20 10.69
N TYR A 9 8.06 10.82 11.04
CA TYR A 9 6.90 10.09 11.52
C TYR A 9 6.30 9.18 10.44
N TYR A 10 6.28 9.66 9.19
CA TYR A 10 5.78 8.90 8.05
C TYR A 10 6.62 7.65 7.78
N VAL A 11 7.96 7.76 7.82
CA VAL A 11 8.87 6.61 7.66
C VAL A 11 8.71 5.65 8.84
N VAL A 12 8.69 6.13 10.08
CA VAL A 12 8.47 5.26 11.25
C VAL A 12 7.15 4.50 11.15
N ALA A 13 6.07 5.15 10.71
CA ALA A 13 4.78 4.50 10.51
C ALA A 13 4.83 3.42 9.41
N HIS A 14 5.62 3.63 8.35
CA HIS A 14 5.88 2.64 7.33
C HIS A 14 6.60 1.41 7.91
N GLU A 15 7.71 1.62 8.61
CA GLU A 15 8.50 0.53 9.23
C GLU A 15 7.67 -0.25 10.27
N MET A 16 6.83 0.44 11.02
CA MET A 16 5.87 -0.21 11.93
C MET A 16 4.83 -1.04 11.17
N GLY A 17 4.41 -0.59 9.98
CA GLY A 17 3.51 -1.34 9.10
C GLY A 17 4.06 -2.72 8.72
N HIS A 18 5.37 -2.85 8.61
CA HIS A 18 6.02 -4.13 8.33
C HIS A 18 5.84 -5.19 9.44
N GLN A 19 5.41 -4.79 10.64
CA GLN A 19 5.05 -5.78 11.67
C GLN A 19 3.90 -6.69 11.23
N TRP A 20 3.01 -6.20 10.38
CA TRP A 20 1.94 -6.98 9.74
C TRP A 20 2.36 -7.44 8.34
N TRP A 21 2.80 -6.48 7.50
CA TRP A 21 3.12 -6.66 6.09
C TRP A 21 4.59 -7.01 5.90
N ALA A 22 4.91 -8.22 5.64
CA ALA A 22 6.17 -8.93 5.53
C ALA A 22 6.49 -9.84 6.73
N HIS A 23 6.32 -9.39 8.00
CA HIS A 23 6.72 -10.20 9.14
C HIS A 23 5.64 -11.19 9.58
N GLN A 24 4.39 -10.75 9.71
CA GLN A 24 3.29 -11.67 10.02
C GLN A 24 2.74 -12.32 8.74
N LEU A 25 2.52 -11.53 7.70
CA LEU A 25 2.05 -11.98 6.42
C LEU A 25 3.20 -11.93 5.40
N THR A 26 3.87 -13.05 5.21
CA THR A 26 4.96 -13.19 4.23
C THR A 26 4.38 -13.53 2.87
N GLY A 27 4.65 -12.70 1.86
CA GLY A 27 4.23 -12.94 0.49
C GLY A 27 5.05 -14.03 -0.21
N ALA A 28 4.43 -14.73 -1.17
CA ALA A 28 5.13 -15.68 -2.03
C ALA A 28 6.21 -14.94 -2.85
N ASN A 29 7.38 -15.57 -3.02
CA ASN A 29 8.48 -15.05 -3.84
C ASN A 29 8.12 -15.13 -5.33
N MET A 30 7.37 -14.14 -5.80
CA MET A 30 6.90 -14.02 -7.18
C MET A 30 6.60 -12.56 -7.53
N GLN A 31 6.34 -12.28 -8.80
CA GLN A 31 5.92 -10.95 -9.23
C GLN A 31 4.73 -10.44 -8.42
N GLY A 32 4.79 -9.17 -8.01
CA GLY A 32 3.78 -8.54 -7.17
C GLY A 32 3.94 -8.79 -5.66
N ALA A 33 4.95 -9.53 -5.22
CA ALA A 33 5.20 -9.77 -3.79
C ALA A 33 5.33 -8.46 -3.00
N THR A 34 5.96 -7.44 -3.59
CA THR A 34 6.16 -6.13 -2.96
C THR A 34 4.87 -5.34 -2.75
N LEU A 35 3.77 -5.72 -3.39
CA LEU A 35 2.44 -5.17 -3.06
C LEU A 35 2.04 -5.58 -1.64
N LEU A 36 2.25 -6.84 -1.25
CA LEU A 36 1.88 -7.32 0.08
C LEU A 36 2.79 -6.79 1.19
N SER A 37 4.01 -6.41 0.88
CA SER A 37 4.95 -5.84 1.85
C SER A 37 4.96 -4.31 1.78
N GLU A 38 5.62 -3.75 0.78
CA GLU A 38 5.94 -2.32 0.70
C GLU A 38 4.72 -1.43 0.44
N THR A 39 3.85 -1.85 -0.50
CA THR A 39 2.64 -1.06 -0.78
C THR A 39 1.72 -1.02 0.44
N MET A 40 1.56 -2.15 1.12
CA MET A 40 0.68 -2.22 2.28
C MET A 40 1.26 -1.49 3.50
N ALA A 41 2.59 -1.56 3.72
CA ALA A 41 3.25 -0.77 4.75
C ALA A 41 3.11 0.75 4.47
N GLN A 42 3.31 1.16 3.22
CA GLN A 42 3.17 2.56 2.82
C GLN A 42 1.72 3.07 2.94
N TYR A 43 0.73 2.25 2.55
CA TYR A 43 -0.67 2.55 2.76
C TYR A 43 -1.02 2.68 4.26
N SER A 44 -0.50 1.77 5.09
CA SER A 44 -0.69 1.83 6.54
C SER A 44 -0.12 3.13 7.12
N ALA A 45 1.04 3.56 6.65
CA ALA A 45 1.62 4.84 7.03
C ALA A 45 0.71 6.03 6.64
N LEU A 46 0.14 6.03 5.43
CA LEU A 46 -0.83 7.06 5.03
C LEU A 46 -2.03 7.10 5.96
N MET A 47 -2.55 5.93 6.39
CA MET A 47 -3.67 5.88 7.33
C MET A 47 -3.31 6.41 8.72
N VAL A 48 -2.10 6.14 9.20
CA VAL A 48 -1.59 6.73 10.44
C VAL A 48 -1.49 8.26 10.32
N MET A 49 -0.94 8.76 9.21
CA MET A 49 -0.87 10.20 8.95
C MET A 49 -2.25 10.85 8.88
N GLU A 50 -3.25 10.18 8.26
CA GLU A 50 -4.62 10.68 8.23
C GLU A 50 -5.23 10.78 9.63
N LYS A 51 -5.01 9.79 10.49
CA LYS A 51 -5.47 9.80 11.89
C LYS A 51 -4.82 10.92 12.72
N MET A 52 -3.55 11.21 12.47
CA MET A 52 -2.80 12.22 13.22
C MET A 52 -3.04 13.65 12.76
N TYR A 53 -3.06 13.87 11.45
CA TYR A 53 -3.09 15.21 10.87
C TYR A 53 -4.43 15.58 10.26
N GLY A 54 -5.34 14.61 10.16
CA GLY A 54 -6.66 14.76 9.57
C GLY A 54 -6.68 14.71 8.04
N LYS A 55 -7.83 14.35 7.50
CA LYS A 55 -8.04 14.13 6.06
C LYS A 55 -7.61 15.33 5.19
N LYS A 56 -7.81 16.55 5.70
CA LYS A 56 -7.42 17.77 4.96
C LYS A 56 -5.92 17.89 4.69
N MET A 57 -5.08 17.23 5.50
CA MET A 57 -3.63 17.25 5.31
C MET A 57 -3.14 16.19 4.34
N MET A 58 -3.97 15.19 4.02
CA MET A 58 -3.56 14.07 3.17
C MET A 58 -3.16 14.48 1.76
N TYR A 59 -3.68 15.63 1.24
CA TYR A 59 -3.23 16.12 -0.05
C TYR A 59 -1.72 16.35 -0.14
N LYS A 60 -1.06 16.71 0.98
CA LYS A 60 0.40 16.90 1.02
C LYS A 60 1.15 15.57 0.89
N PHE A 61 0.71 14.56 1.64
CA PHE A 61 1.31 13.22 1.58
C PHE A 61 1.08 12.57 0.21
N LEU A 62 -0.15 12.62 -0.29
CA LEU A 62 -0.49 12.09 -1.62
C LEU A 62 0.24 12.84 -2.74
N LYS A 63 0.39 14.17 -2.63
CA LYS A 63 1.19 14.95 -3.57
C LYS A 63 2.65 14.53 -3.52
N TYR A 64 3.23 14.33 -2.33
CA TYR A 64 4.59 13.83 -2.18
C TYR A 64 4.78 12.48 -2.89
N GLU A 65 3.87 11.54 -2.68
CA GLU A 65 3.91 10.23 -3.34
C GLU A 65 3.78 10.36 -4.86
N MET A 66 2.83 11.16 -5.33
CA MET A 66 2.58 11.38 -6.76
C MET A 66 3.76 12.09 -7.45
N ASP A 67 4.33 13.12 -6.84
CA ASP A 67 5.49 13.85 -7.39
C ASP A 67 6.70 12.91 -7.52
N ASN A 68 6.94 12.05 -6.52
CA ASN A 68 8.02 11.07 -6.57
C ASN A 68 7.76 9.98 -7.62
N TYR A 69 6.52 9.52 -7.75
CA TYR A 69 6.12 8.60 -8.81
C TYR A 69 6.40 9.20 -10.21
N LEU A 70 5.91 10.41 -10.47
CA LEU A 70 6.05 11.07 -11.77
C LEU A 70 7.51 11.35 -12.11
N ARG A 71 8.32 11.77 -11.14
CA ARG A 71 9.75 12.02 -11.32
C ARG A 71 10.48 10.73 -11.70
N SER A 72 10.24 9.65 -10.95
CA SER A 72 10.86 8.35 -11.21
C SER A 72 10.37 7.76 -12.54
N ARG A 73 9.07 7.88 -12.83
CA ARG A 73 8.49 7.43 -14.09
C ARG A 73 9.10 8.16 -15.29
N GLY A 74 9.36 9.46 -15.16
CA GLY A 74 9.97 10.27 -16.22
C GLY A 74 11.42 9.87 -16.57
N SER A 75 12.15 9.29 -15.63
CA SER A 75 13.53 8.80 -15.82
C SER A 75 13.62 7.30 -16.12
N GLU A 76 12.54 6.55 -15.99
CA GLU A 76 12.51 5.11 -16.22
C GLU A 76 12.56 4.74 -17.71
N ARG A 77 13.45 3.85 -18.08
CA ARG A 77 13.59 3.34 -19.46
C ARG A 77 12.76 2.11 -19.74
N VAL A 78 12.45 1.36 -18.69
CA VAL A 78 11.68 0.13 -18.80
C VAL A 78 10.18 0.47 -18.76
N LYS A 79 9.37 -0.30 -19.47
CA LYS A 79 7.91 -0.17 -19.41
C LYS A 79 7.42 -0.38 -17.98
N GLU A 80 6.52 0.46 -17.54
CA GLU A 80 5.88 0.35 -16.22
C GLU A 80 5.10 -0.97 -16.10
N SER A 81 5.40 -1.74 -15.07
CA SER A 81 4.68 -2.97 -14.76
C SER A 81 3.36 -2.68 -14.06
N PRO A 82 2.31 -3.49 -14.25
CA PRO A 82 1.14 -3.43 -13.40
C PRO A 82 1.51 -3.67 -11.93
N LEU A 83 0.83 -2.99 -10.99
CA LEU A 83 1.12 -3.10 -9.57
C LEU A 83 1.10 -4.57 -9.07
N LEU A 84 0.18 -5.38 -9.59
CA LEU A 84 0.06 -6.82 -9.26
C LEU A 84 1.22 -7.70 -9.76
N ARG A 85 2.07 -7.16 -10.63
CA ARG A 85 3.20 -7.87 -11.23
C ARG A 85 4.51 -7.11 -11.11
N VAL A 86 4.53 -6.07 -10.27
CA VAL A 86 5.70 -5.22 -10.15
C VAL A 86 6.87 -5.99 -9.54
N GLU A 87 8.03 -5.80 -10.15
CA GLU A 87 9.32 -6.34 -9.73
C GLU A 87 10.39 -5.29 -10.02
N ASN A 88 11.22 -4.99 -9.03
CA ASN A 88 12.35 -4.07 -9.16
C ASN A 88 12.02 -2.62 -9.62
N GLN A 89 10.76 -2.20 -9.57
CA GLN A 89 10.31 -0.83 -9.87
C GLN A 89 9.75 -0.18 -8.59
N GLY A 90 10.65 0.29 -7.71
CA GLY A 90 10.30 0.83 -6.39
C GLY A 90 9.25 1.95 -6.44
N TYR A 91 9.32 2.83 -7.44
CA TYR A 91 8.36 3.92 -7.60
C TYR A 91 6.93 3.43 -7.86
N ILE A 92 6.74 2.20 -8.32
CA ILE A 92 5.41 1.60 -8.50
C ILE A 92 4.90 1.09 -7.15
N HIS A 93 5.60 0.18 -6.50
CA HIS A 93 5.07 -0.42 -5.27
C HIS A 93 5.04 0.55 -4.09
N TYR A 94 6.02 1.46 -3.94
CA TYR A 94 5.97 2.48 -2.88
C TYR A 94 4.99 3.61 -3.23
N ARG A 95 5.23 4.30 -4.36
CA ARG A 95 4.62 5.59 -4.64
C ARG A 95 3.23 5.44 -5.27
N LYS A 96 3.17 4.83 -6.45
CA LYS A 96 1.89 4.57 -7.13
C LYS A 96 0.99 3.66 -6.30
N GLY A 97 1.53 2.58 -5.72
CA GLY A 97 0.76 1.60 -4.97
C GLY A 97 0.03 2.21 -3.79
N SER A 98 0.70 3.05 -2.99
CA SER A 98 0.07 3.72 -1.85
C SER A 98 -1.06 4.68 -2.26
N VAL A 99 -0.86 5.42 -3.35
CA VAL A 99 -1.90 6.31 -3.91
C VAL A 99 -3.09 5.51 -4.41
N VAL A 100 -2.85 4.39 -5.11
CA VAL A 100 -3.92 3.48 -5.58
C VAL A 100 -4.71 2.92 -4.40
N MET A 101 -4.03 2.47 -3.34
CA MET A 101 -4.69 1.96 -2.14
C MET A 101 -5.49 3.04 -1.41
N TYR A 102 -4.95 4.25 -1.31
CA TYR A 102 -5.69 5.37 -0.73
C TYR A 102 -6.95 5.69 -1.54
N TYR A 103 -6.83 5.71 -2.87
CA TYR A 103 -7.97 5.92 -3.76
C TYR A 103 -9.01 4.81 -3.66
N LEU A 104 -8.59 3.55 -3.58
CA LEU A 104 -9.50 2.42 -3.33
C LEU A 104 -10.28 2.64 -2.03
N LYS A 105 -9.61 3.05 -0.94
CA LYS A 105 -10.24 3.39 0.33
C LYS A 105 -11.30 4.51 0.17
N GLU A 106 -11.04 5.53 -0.64
CA GLU A 106 -12.01 6.58 -0.91
C GLU A 106 -13.22 6.07 -1.73
N MET A 107 -13.02 5.09 -2.61
CA MET A 107 -14.09 4.54 -3.45
C MET A 107 -15.01 3.58 -2.69
N ILE A 108 -14.46 2.62 -1.96
CA ILE A 108 -15.25 1.55 -1.33
C ILE A 108 -15.43 1.74 0.19
N GLY A 109 -14.76 2.73 0.76
CA GLY A 109 -14.79 3.04 2.19
C GLY A 109 -13.67 2.39 3.00
N GLU A 110 -13.21 3.10 4.04
CA GLU A 110 -12.15 2.64 4.93
C GLU A 110 -12.51 1.32 5.62
N GLN A 111 -13.76 1.17 6.04
CA GLN A 111 -14.22 -0.03 6.74
C GLN A 111 -14.14 -1.27 5.84
N ALA A 112 -14.54 -1.16 4.58
CA ALA A 112 -14.45 -2.27 3.62
C ALA A 112 -12.99 -2.68 3.38
N VAL A 113 -12.10 -1.70 3.12
CA VAL A 113 -10.67 -1.97 2.97
C VAL A 113 -10.10 -2.63 4.21
N ASN A 114 -10.36 -2.09 5.40
CA ASN A 114 -9.86 -2.65 6.65
C ASN A 114 -10.38 -4.07 6.91
N SER A 115 -11.63 -4.36 6.54
CA SER A 115 -12.20 -5.71 6.64
C SER A 115 -11.45 -6.72 5.78
N ALA A 116 -11.16 -6.36 4.51
CA ALA A 116 -10.38 -7.21 3.60
C ALA A 116 -8.95 -7.45 4.10
N LEU A 117 -8.30 -6.38 4.60
CA LEU A 117 -6.95 -6.46 5.15
C LEU A 117 -6.89 -7.30 6.42
N LYS A 118 -7.88 -7.12 7.30
CA LYS A 118 -8.00 -7.92 8.52
C LYS A 118 -8.20 -9.40 8.19
N ASP A 119 -9.10 -9.73 7.26
CA ASP A 119 -9.32 -11.12 6.83
C ASP A 119 -8.03 -11.73 6.25
N MET A 120 -7.25 -10.94 5.48
CA MET A 120 -5.97 -11.38 4.94
C MET A 120 -4.98 -11.76 6.06
N ILE A 121 -4.84 -10.91 7.09
CA ILE A 121 -3.97 -11.18 8.24
C ILE A 121 -4.51 -12.35 9.07
N ASP A 122 -5.77 -12.33 9.48
CA ASP A 122 -6.35 -13.37 10.34
C ASP A 122 -6.25 -14.77 9.71
N SER A 123 -6.41 -14.84 8.39
CA SER A 123 -6.41 -16.12 7.67
C SER A 123 -5.03 -16.62 7.26
N LEU A 124 -4.04 -15.72 7.09
CA LEU A 124 -2.78 -16.07 6.41
C LEU A 124 -1.50 -15.67 7.18
N ALA A 125 -1.62 -14.95 8.32
CA ALA A 125 -0.44 -14.60 9.12
C ALA A 125 0.24 -15.86 9.69
N TYR A 126 1.56 -15.81 9.77
CA TYR A 126 2.42 -16.87 10.34
C TYR A 126 2.30 -18.24 9.69
N ARG A 127 1.74 -18.32 8.47
CA ARG A 127 1.60 -19.59 7.77
C ARG A 127 2.92 -20.10 7.20
N GLN A 128 3.02 -21.43 7.15
CA GLN A 128 4.02 -22.12 6.34
C GLN A 128 3.60 -22.09 4.86
N PRO A 129 4.53 -22.33 3.90
CA PRO A 129 4.18 -22.42 2.49
C PRO A 129 3.01 -23.35 2.21
N PRO A 130 2.17 -23.05 1.23
CA PRO A 130 2.34 -22.00 0.22
C PRO A 130 1.97 -20.61 0.76
N TYR A 131 2.87 -19.64 0.51
CA TYR A 131 2.66 -18.25 0.92
C TYR A 131 1.62 -17.52 0.05
N PRO A 132 0.91 -16.51 0.59
CA PRO A 132 -0.06 -15.73 -0.16
C PRO A 132 0.57 -14.89 -1.26
N ASN A 133 -0.22 -14.53 -2.25
CA ASN A 133 0.17 -13.65 -3.35
C ASN A 133 -0.77 -12.44 -3.48
N ALA A 134 -0.40 -11.48 -4.32
CA ALA A 134 -1.14 -10.24 -4.53
C ALA A 134 -2.58 -10.46 -5.04
N TYR A 135 -2.85 -11.51 -5.79
CA TYR A 135 -4.19 -11.81 -6.30
C TYR A 135 -5.15 -12.18 -5.17
N MET A 136 -4.66 -12.89 -4.15
CA MET A 136 -5.48 -13.21 -2.97
C MET A 136 -5.95 -11.96 -2.21
N LEU A 137 -5.19 -10.87 -2.25
CA LEU A 137 -5.61 -9.58 -1.71
C LEU A 137 -6.69 -8.94 -2.58
N VAL A 138 -6.53 -8.99 -3.90
CA VAL A 138 -7.56 -8.49 -4.85
C VAL A 138 -8.89 -9.23 -4.67
N ASP A 139 -8.85 -10.55 -4.50
CA ASP A 139 -10.06 -11.35 -4.27
C ASP A 139 -10.80 -10.89 -3.01
N ARG A 140 -10.08 -10.53 -1.94
CA ARG A 140 -10.68 -9.99 -0.72
C ARG A 140 -11.29 -8.61 -0.91
N PHE A 141 -10.63 -7.75 -1.67
CA PHE A 141 -11.23 -6.45 -2.03
C PHE A 141 -12.48 -6.62 -2.87
N ASN A 142 -12.47 -7.53 -3.84
CA ASN A 142 -13.66 -7.84 -4.64
C ASN A 142 -14.82 -8.34 -3.78
N ALA A 143 -14.54 -9.16 -2.77
CA ALA A 143 -15.56 -9.70 -1.87
C ALA A 143 -16.25 -8.64 -0.98
N VAL A 144 -15.58 -7.52 -0.70
CA VAL A 144 -16.10 -6.44 0.15
C VAL A 144 -16.52 -5.20 -0.65
N THR A 145 -16.27 -5.17 -1.95
CA THR A 145 -16.67 -4.06 -2.82
C THR A 145 -18.19 -4.09 -3.01
N PRO A 146 -18.91 -3.01 -2.70
CA PRO A 146 -20.34 -2.93 -2.92
C PRO A 146 -20.68 -3.18 -4.39
N THR A 147 -21.70 -3.99 -4.64
CA THR A 147 -22.28 -4.11 -6.00
C THR A 147 -22.94 -2.79 -6.34
N LEU A 148 -22.52 -2.16 -7.43
CA LEU A 148 -23.12 -0.93 -7.94
C LEU A 148 -24.49 -1.20 -8.57
#